data_a25ea973737e208549dec430ac1e18ee
#
_entry.id   a25ea973737e208549dec430ac1e18ee
#
_cell.length_a   1.000
_cell.length_b   1.000
_cell.length_c   1.000
_cell.angle_alpha   90.00
_cell.angle_beta   90.00
_cell.angle_gamma   90.00
#
_symmetry.space_group_name_H-M   'P 1'
#
loop_
_entity.id
_entity.type
_entity.pdbx_description
1 polymer ?
#
loop_
_entity_poly.entity_id
_entity_poly.type
_entity_poly.pdbx_seq_one_letter_code
_entity_poly.pdbx_strand_id
1 'polypeptide(L)'
;MIRIDGLTKRFGDRTAVDDLTFTVEPGRVTGFLGPNGAGKSTTMRMILGLDKPNAGSVTINGHGYVGTARPMREVGALLDARALHSGRTARNHLLCLAQTNGIPGKRVDEVLDLVGLESVARKRAGSFSLGMGQRLGIAAALLGDPKVLLFDEPVNGLDPEGIKWIRELMRSLAGEDRTVLVSSHLMSEMAQTADHLIVIGRGKLIADIGIGEFVRQGSNVLVRADGQDRLAPRLIEAGGSIQQGTDGSFIVTGLEARQIGEAALAAGVVLTELTPQRSLEQAYMDLTRDSVEFHASVA
;
A
#
# COMPACT_ATOMS: atom_id res chain seq x y z
N MET A 1 -7.04 -14.24 -2.91
CA MET A 1 -8.09 -13.24 -2.61
C MET A 1 -8.32 -13.16 -1.11
N ILE A 2 -8.42 -11.96 -0.55
CA ILE A 2 -8.86 -11.73 0.84
C ILE A 2 -10.20 -11.01 0.76
N ARG A 3 -11.21 -11.49 1.50
CA ARG A 3 -12.51 -10.82 1.61
C ARG A 3 -12.78 -10.50 3.08
N ILE A 4 -13.11 -9.25 3.32
CA ILE A 4 -13.47 -8.69 4.64
C ILE A 4 -14.92 -8.22 4.54
N ASP A 5 -15.74 -8.60 5.52
CA ASP A 5 -17.17 -8.33 5.54
C ASP A 5 -17.61 -7.88 6.94
N GLY A 6 -18.02 -6.63 7.08
CA GLY A 6 -18.51 -6.02 8.31
C GLY A 6 -17.56 -6.07 9.49
N LEU A 7 -16.24 -6.06 9.24
CA LEU A 7 -15.22 -6.34 10.25
C LEU A 7 -15.16 -5.23 11.29
N THR A 8 -15.34 -5.60 12.57
CA THR A 8 -15.34 -4.66 13.68
C THR A 8 -14.43 -5.15 14.82
N LYS A 9 -13.60 -4.24 15.37
CA LYS A 9 -12.75 -4.49 16.53
C LYS A 9 -12.82 -3.38 17.55
N ARG A 10 -13.07 -3.76 18.79
CA ARG A 10 -13.09 -2.87 19.95
C ARG A 10 -12.06 -3.30 20.98
N PHE A 11 -11.39 -2.34 21.58
CA PHE A 11 -10.50 -2.51 22.73
C PHE A 11 -11.03 -1.62 23.87
N GLY A 12 -11.74 -2.22 24.83
CA GLY A 12 -12.52 -1.46 25.82
C GLY A 12 -13.52 -0.53 25.11
N ASP A 13 -13.47 0.76 25.43
CA ASP A 13 -14.38 1.75 24.86
C ASP A 13 -13.93 2.28 23.48
N ARG A 14 -12.71 1.93 23.05
CA ARG A 14 -12.17 2.38 21.76
C ARG A 14 -12.50 1.40 20.65
N THR A 15 -13.18 1.89 19.60
CA THR A 15 -13.37 1.14 18.36
C THR A 15 -12.19 1.40 17.43
N ALA A 16 -11.38 0.37 17.20
CA ALA A 16 -10.19 0.47 16.34
C ALA A 16 -10.49 0.17 14.86
N VAL A 17 -11.51 -0.68 14.59
CA VAL A 17 -12.04 -0.99 13.26
C VAL A 17 -13.55 -1.05 13.38
N ASP A 18 -14.29 -0.41 12.47
CA ASP A 18 -15.73 -0.19 12.55
C ASP A 18 -16.39 -0.48 11.21
N ASP A 19 -17.07 -1.63 11.13
CA ASP A 19 -17.86 -2.09 9.97
C ASP A 19 -17.07 -2.06 8.62
N LEU A 20 -15.83 -2.55 8.64
CA LEU A 20 -14.94 -2.49 7.49
C LEU A 20 -15.26 -3.60 6.50
N THR A 21 -15.56 -3.25 5.26
CA THR A 21 -15.88 -4.19 4.16
C THR A 21 -15.09 -3.83 2.91
N PHE A 22 -14.26 -4.74 2.42
CA PHE A 22 -13.53 -4.62 1.15
C PHE A 22 -12.97 -5.97 0.69
N THR A 23 -12.46 -6.02 -0.55
CA THR A 23 -11.84 -7.21 -1.13
C THR A 23 -10.45 -6.89 -1.66
N VAL A 24 -9.49 -7.78 -1.42
CA VAL A 24 -8.14 -7.74 -2.01
C VAL A 24 -8.04 -8.84 -3.05
N GLU A 25 -7.96 -8.44 -4.30
CA GLU A 25 -7.94 -9.36 -5.45
C GLU A 25 -6.51 -9.88 -5.73
N PRO A 26 -6.36 -11.07 -6.31
CA PRO A 26 -5.08 -11.54 -6.81
C PRO A 26 -4.63 -10.76 -8.05
N GLY A 27 -3.38 -10.91 -8.45
CA GLY A 27 -2.84 -10.33 -9.68
C GLY A 27 -2.52 -8.83 -9.59
N ARG A 28 -2.72 -8.20 -8.45
CA ARG A 28 -2.44 -6.77 -8.24
C ARG A 28 -1.91 -6.48 -6.85
N VAL A 29 -1.15 -5.38 -6.74
CA VAL A 29 -0.74 -4.83 -5.45
C VAL A 29 -1.83 -3.92 -4.93
N THR A 30 -2.43 -4.26 -3.79
CA THR A 30 -3.41 -3.41 -3.11
C THR A 30 -2.75 -2.67 -1.97
N GLY A 31 -2.73 -1.34 -2.05
CA GLY A 31 -2.26 -0.44 -1.00
C GLY A 31 -3.34 -0.24 0.07
N PHE A 32 -3.02 -0.48 1.32
CA PHE A 32 -3.86 -0.25 2.48
C PHE A 32 -3.40 1.00 3.20
N LEU A 33 -4.01 2.13 2.87
CA LEU A 33 -3.56 3.47 3.22
C LEU A 33 -4.39 4.06 4.34
N GLY A 34 -3.75 4.79 5.23
CA GLY A 34 -4.43 5.49 6.33
C GLY A 34 -3.43 6.09 7.31
N PRO A 35 -3.81 7.13 8.06
CA PRO A 35 -2.95 7.72 9.08
C PRO A 35 -2.60 6.71 10.18
N ASN A 36 -1.64 7.08 11.04
CA ASN A 36 -1.33 6.29 12.22
C ASN A 36 -2.57 6.23 13.13
N GLY A 37 -2.86 5.03 13.65
CA GLY A 37 -4.07 4.81 14.45
C GLY A 37 -5.34 4.54 13.64
N ALA A 38 -5.32 4.57 12.30
CA ALA A 38 -6.49 4.34 11.46
C ALA A 38 -7.06 2.91 11.51
N GLY A 39 -6.32 1.94 12.09
CA GLY A 39 -6.76 0.56 12.19
C GLY A 39 -6.05 -0.44 11.25
N LYS A 40 -5.05 0.00 10.46
CA LYS A 40 -4.33 -0.84 9.47
C LYS A 40 -3.77 -2.13 10.08
N SER A 41 -2.85 -2.03 11.03
CA SER A 41 -2.22 -3.19 11.69
C SER A 41 -3.24 -4.05 12.43
N THR A 42 -4.26 -3.45 13.05
CA THR A 42 -5.36 -4.20 13.70
C THR A 42 -6.14 -5.04 12.68
N THR A 43 -6.45 -4.48 11.52
CA THR A 43 -7.12 -5.20 10.43
C THR A 43 -6.25 -6.35 9.91
N MET A 44 -4.96 -6.12 9.66
CA MET A 44 -4.04 -7.18 9.23
C MET A 44 -3.90 -8.30 10.27
N ARG A 45 -3.87 -7.96 11.56
CA ARG A 45 -3.86 -8.95 12.65
C ARG A 45 -5.14 -9.78 12.68
N MET A 46 -6.31 -9.17 12.41
CA MET A 46 -7.58 -9.91 12.32
C MET A 46 -7.63 -10.82 11.08
N ILE A 47 -7.07 -10.39 9.94
CA ILE A 47 -6.94 -11.25 8.74
C ILE A 47 -6.16 -12.53 9.07
N LEU A 48 -5.10 -12.41 9.88
CA LEU A 48 -4.26 -13.53 10.32
C LEU A 48 -4.84 -14.29 11.53
N GLY A 49 -5.99 -13.87 12.05
CA GLY A 49 -6.60 -14.48 13.24
C GLY A 49 -5.80 -14.28 14.54
N LEU A 50 -4.84 -13.36 14.54
CA LEU A 50 -4.07 -12.98 15.75
C LEU A 50 -4.93 -12.17 16.73
N ASP A 51 -5.89 -11.43 16.22
CA ASP A 51 -6.90 -10.72 16.98
C ASP A 51 -8.29 -11.20 16.54
N LYS A 52 -9.11 -11.63 17.51
CA LYS A 52 -10.49 -12.01 17.23
C LYS A 52 -11.35 -10.76 17.00
N PRO A 53 -12.12 -10.66 15.89
CA PRO A 53 -13.06 -9.57 15.68
C PRO A 53 -14.22 -9.63 16.68
N ASN A 54 -14.85 -8.47 16.94
CA ASN A 54 -16.08 -8.39 17.72
C ASN A 54 -17.31 -8.65 16.84
N ALA A 55 -17.24 -8.29 15.55
CA ALA A 55 -18.26 -8.59 14.55
C ALA A 55 -17.62 -8.71 13.16
N GLY A 56 -18.38 -9.24 12.21
CA GLY A 56 -17.93 -9.46 10.85
C GLY A 56 -17.04 -10.68 10.67
N SER A 57 -16.51 -10.86 9.47
CA SER A 57 -15.72 -12.02 9.10
C SER A 57 -14.61 -11.69 8.12
N VAL A 58 -13.60 -12.56 8.08
CA VAL A 58 -12.52 -12.52 7.09
C VAL A 58 -12.39 -13.90 6.47
N THR A 59 -12.29 -13.97 5.16
CA THR A 59 -11.95 -15.19 4.43
C THR A 59 -10.73 -14.97 3.54
N ILE A 60 -9.90 -16.00 3.43
CA ILE A 60 -8.76 -16.07 2.52
C ILE A 60 -9.04 -17.22 1.57
N ASN A 61 -9.08 -16.95 0.27
CA ASN A 61 -9.43 -17.91 -0.76
C ASN A 61 -10.75 -18.66 -0.47
N GLY A 62 -11.73 -17.97 0.14
CA GLY A 62 -13.07 -18.48 0.43
C GLY A 62 -13.21 -19.22 1.76
N HIS A 63 -12.16 -19.35 2.58
CA HIS A 63 -12.22 -20.03 3.89
C HIS A 63 -11.53 -19.23 4.99
N GLY A 64 -11.83 -19.52 6.24
CA GLY A 64 -11.16 -18.89 7.38
C GLY A 64 -9.71 -19.36 7.51
N TYR A 65 -8.81 -18.45 7.85
CA TYR A 65 -7.38 -18.75 7.99
C TYR A 65 -7.06 -19.53 9.28
N VAL A 66 -7.80 -19.27 10.35
CA VAL A 66 -7.59 -19.93 11.66
C VAL A 66 -7.86 -21.42 11.53
N GLY A 67 -6.92 -22.26 11.98
CA GLY A 67 -7.03 -23.72 11.88
C GLY A 67 -6.51 -24.32 10.58
N THR A 68 -5.97 -23.51 9.69
CA THR A 68 -5.32 -23.97 8.46
C THR A 68 -4.15 -24.91 8.77
N ALA A 69 -4.10 -26.05 8.09
CA ALA A 69 -3.10 -27.09 8.34
C ALA A 69 -1.67 -26.67 7.94
N ARG A 70 -1.54 -25.78 6.96
CA ARG A 70 -0.25 -25.30 6.42
C ARG A 70 -0.27 -23.78 6.27
N PRO A 71 -0.32 -23.01 7.38
CA PRO A 71 -0.59 -21.58 7.36
C PRO A 71 0.42 -20.80 6.53
N MET A 72 1.72 -21.11 6.63
CA MET A 72 2.77 -20.41 5.86
C MET A 72 2.74 -20.65 4.35
N ARG A 73 2.02 -21.68 3.88
CA ARG A 73 1.81 -21.92 2.44
C ARG A 73 0.61 -21.16 1.88
N GLU A 74 -0.28 -20.71 2.73
CA GLU A 74 -1.43 -19.91 2.33
C GLU A 74 -1.16 -18.42 2.44
N VAL A 75 -0.59 -17.99 3.59
CA VAL A 75 -0.34 -16.59 3.88
C VAL A 75 1.09 -16.40 4.37
N GLY A 76 1.79 -15.47 3.76
CA GLY A 76 3.03 -14.89 4.26
C GLY A 76 2.77 -13.49 4.80
N ALA A 77 3.28 -13.19 5.98
CA ALA A 77 3.05 -11.89 6.58
C ALA A 77 4.30 -11.31 7.22
N LEU A 78 4.49 -10.00 7.03
CA LEU A 78 5.41 -9.17 7.78
C LEU A 78 4.59 -8.10 8.49
N LEU A 79 4.39 -8.24 9.81
CA LEU A 79 3.69 -7.27 10.64
C LEU A 79 4.64 -6.43 11.51
N ASP A 80 5.80 -6.96 11.84
CA ASP A 80 6.82 -6.27 12.64
C ASP A 80 8.21 -6.80 12.28
N ALA A 81 9.04 -5.95 11.73
CA ALA A 81 10.44 -6.26 11.40
C ALA A 81 11.32 -6.59 12.63
N ARG A 82 10.86 -6.22 13.83
CA ARG A 82 11.56 -6.51 15.10
C ARG A 82 11.14 -7.83 15.72
N ALA A 83 10.13 -8.52 15.19
CA ALA A 83 9.68 -9.81 15.67
C ALA A 83 10.66 -10.95 15.34
N LEU A 84 11.96 -10.70 15.50
CA LEU A 84 13.06 -11.61 15.24
C LEU A 84 13.67 -12.11 16.55
N HIS A 85 14.04 -13.40 16.57
CA HIS A 85 14.77 -13.92 17.73
C HIS A 85 16.25 -13.47 17.69
N SER A 86 16.60 -12.50 18.51
CA SER A 86 17.90 -11.82 18.49
C SER A 86 19.12 -12.74 18.67
N GLY A 87 18.98 -13.85 19.41
CA GLY A 87 20.04 -14.83 19.65
C GLY A 87 20.28 -15.82 18.50
N ARG A 88 19.34 -15.96 17.55
CA ARG A 88 19.51 -16.85 16.41
C ARG A 88 20.21 -16.17 15.25
N THR A 89 20.95 -16.95 14.44
CA THR A 89 21.40 -16.45 13.13
C THR A 89 20.21 -16.29 12.20
N ALA A 90 20.31 -15.45 11.15
CA ALA A 90 19.26 -15.27 10.18
C ALA A 90 18.82 -16.61 9.56
N ARG A 91 19.78 -17.43 9.14
CA ARG A 91 19.52 -18.77 8.61
C ARG A 91 18.79 -19.68 9.61
N ASN A 92 19.26 -19.72 10.88
CA ASN A 92 18.64 -20.56 11.90
C ASN A 92 17.25 -20.05 12.33
N HIS A 93 17.00 -18.73 12.24
CA HIS A 93 15.68 -18.17 12.45
C HIS A 93 14.70 -18.72 11.39
N LEU A 94 15.04 -18.61 10.11
CA LEU A 94 14.21 -19.15 9.01
C LEU A 94 14.12 -20.68 9.04
N LEU A 95 15.22 -21.37 9.37
CA LEU A 95 15.22 -22.84 9.45
C LEU A 95 14.26 -23.34 10.54
N CYS A 96 14.17 -22.67 11.67
CA CYS A 96 13.20 -22.99 12.72
C CYS A 96 11.77 -22.88 12.21
N LEU A 97 11.44 -21.78 11.49
CA LEU A 97 10.14 -21.59 10.87
C LEU A 97 9.85 -22.64 9.78
N ALA A 98 10.85 -22.96 8.98
CA ALA A 98 10.72 -23.99 7.95
C ALA A 98 10.40 -25.37 8.54
N GLN A 99 11.16 -25.77 9.55
CA GLN A 99 10.99 -27.09 10.20
C GLN A 99 9.61 -27.24 10.87
N THR A 100 9.15 -26.21 11.57
CA THR A 100 7.81 -26.24 12.24
C THR A 100 6.65 -26.25 11.24
N ASN A 101 6.89 -25.89 9.98
CA ASN A 101 5.86 -25.86 8.92
C ASN A 101 6.09 -26.90 7.81
N GLY A 102 7.01 -27.86 8.00
CA GLY A 102 7.31 -28.91 7.02
C GLY A 102 7.84 -28.35 5.68
N ILE A 103 8.61 -27.26 5.73
CA ILE A 103 9.23 -26.63 4.57
C ILE A 103 10.66 -27.12 4.45
N PRO A 104 11.13 -27.54 3.25
CA PRO A 104 12.50 -28.02 3.05
C PRO A 104 13.55 -26.95 3.38
N GLY A 105 14.65 -27.37 4.04
CA GLY A 105 15.74 -26.45 4.42
C GLY A 105 16.39 -25.72 3.24
N LYS A 106 16.36 -26.29 2.02
CA LYS A 106 16.82 -25.64 0.79
C LYS A 106 16.09 -24.31 0.53
N ARG A 107 14.79 -24.25 0.86
CA ARG A 107 13.99 -23.03 0.69
C ARG A 107 14.49 -21.86 1.54
N VAL A 108 15.13 -22.14 2.66
CA VAL A 108 15.76 -21.12 3.52
C VAL A 108 16.88 -20.39 2.78
N ASP A 109 17.73 -21.14 2.09
CA ASP A 109 18.85 -20.55 1.35
C ASP A 109 18.35 -19.76 0.12
N GLU A 110 17.30 -20.26 -0.57
CA GLU A 110 16.64 -19.56 -1.67
C GLU A 110 16.03 -18.21 -1.26
N VAL A 111 15.31 -18.15 -0.13
CA VAL A 111 14.71 -16.87 0.31
C VAL A 111 15.74 -15.91 0.87
N LEU A 112 16.85 -16.39 1.46
CA LEU A 112 17.95 -15.55 1.90
C LEU A 112 18.68 -14.88 0.72
N ASP A 113 18.88 -15.60 -0.36
CA ASP A 113 19.42 -15.09 -1.62
C ASP A 113 18.48 -14.04 -2.21
N LEU A 114 17.20 -14.36 -2.34
CA LEU A 114 16.16 -13.46 -2.87
C LEU A 114 16.12 -12.09 -2.17
N VAL A 115 16.32 -12.06 -0.85
CA VAL A 115 16.32 -10.81 -0.07
C VAL A 115 17.71 -10.19 0.09
N GLY A 116 18.76 -10.78 -0.51
CA GLY A 116 20.14 -10.27 -0.46
C GLY A 116 20.81 -10.40 0.91
N LEU A 117 20.47 -11.43 1.70
CA LEU A 117 21.03 -11.71 3.02
C LEU A 117 21.96 -12.94 3.07
N GLU A 118 22.30 -13.55 1.94
CA GLU A 118 23.13 -14.76 1.87
C GLU A 118 24.47 -14.57 2.59
N SER A 119 25.20 -13.48 2.32
CA SER A 119 26.52 -13.18 2.88
C SER A 119 26.51 -13.00 4.40
N VAL A 120 25.36 -12.66 4.97
CA VAL A 120 25.18 -12.42 6.42
C VAL A 120 24.30 -13.46 7.10
N ALA A 121 23.92 -14.54 6.39
CA ALA A 121 23.02 -15.59 6.86
C ALA A 121 23.42 -16.22 8.20
N ARG A 122 24.74 -16.27 8.49
CA ARG A 122 25.32 -16.81 9.72
C ARG A 122 25.46 -15.77 10.85
N LYS A 123 25.22 -14.49 10.61
CA LYS A 123 25.22 -13.46 11.65
C LYS A 123 23.93 -13.53 12.50
N ARG A 124 24.01 -13.17 13.78
CA ARG A 124 22.85 -13.11 14.67
C ARG A 124 21.88 -12.01 14.21
N ALA A 125 20.59 -12.31 14.16
CA ALA A 125 19.56 -11.35 13.76
C ALA A 125 19.52 -10.12 14.71
N GLY A 126 19.88 -10.27 15.97
CA GLY A 126 19.97 -9.14 16.91
C GLY A 126 21.05 -8.10 16.57
N SER A 127 22.00 -8.40 15.67
CA SER A 127 22.99 -7.44 15.17
C SER A 127 22.60 -6.77 13.85
N PHE A 128 21.41 -7.05 13.33
CA PHE A 128 20.96 -6.53 12.06
C PHE A 128 20.51 -5.07 12.18
N SER A 129 20.79 -4.28 11.14
CA SER A 129 20.13 -2.98 10.97
C SER A 129 18.62 -3.16 10.80
N LEU A 130 17.86 -2.09 10.96
CA LEU A 130 16.40 -2.13 10.74
C LEU A 130 16.08 -2.66 9.34
N GLY A 131 16.77 -2.18 8.30
CA GLY A 131 16.58 -2.65 6.92
C GLY A 131 16.94 -4.13 6.72
N MET A 132 18.00 -4.62 7.38
CA MET A 132 18.32 -6.05 7.35
C MET A 132 17.25 -6.89 8.08
N GLY A 133 16.72 -6.38 9.20
CA GLY A 133 15.59 -6.99 9.91
C GLY A 133 14.35 -7.06 9.03
N GLN A 134 14.05 -5.98 8.32
CA GLN A 134 12.94 -5.90 7.35
C GLN A 134 13.09 -6.98 6.25
N ARG A 135 14.26 -7.05 5.61
CA ARG A 135 14.56 -8.08 4.60
C ARG A 135 14.42 -9.50 5.14
N LEU A 136 14.87 -9.76 6.38
CA LEU A 136 14.71 -11.07 7.01
C LEU A 136 13.23 -11.40 7.30
N GLY A 137 12.44 -10.43 7.72
CA GLY A 137 10.98 -10.58 7.90
C GLY A 137 10.27 -10.87 6.58
N ILE A 138 10.67 -10.21 5.49
CA ILE A 138 10.18 -10.50 4.13
C ILE A 138 10.57 -11.93 3.72
N ALA A 139 11.82 -12.37 3.98
CA ALA A 139 12.24 -13.74 3.72
C ALA A 139 11.37 -14.76 4.49
N ALA A 140 11.03 -14.47 5.75
CA ALA A 140 10.12 -15.30 6.54
C ALA A 140 8.71 -15.36 5.93
N ALA A 141 8.19 -14.22 5.45
CA ALA A 141 6.89 -14.17 4.77
C ALA A 141 6.87 -15.00 3.48
N LEU A 142 8.00 -15.03 2.74
CA LEU A 142 8.11 -15.76 1.46
C LEU A 142 8.48 -17.25 1.63
N LEU A 143 8.82 -17.67 2.84
CA LEU A 143 9.39 -19.00 3.11
C LEU A 143 8.47 -20.15 2.66
N GLY A 144 7.16 -20.01 2.90
CA GLY A 144 6.16 -21.02 2.54
C GLY A 144 5.69 -20.97 1.09
N ASP A 145 6.20 -20.06 0.29
CA ASP A 145 5.75 -19.79 -1.08
C ASP A 145 4.22 -19.50 -1.16
N PRO A 146 3.71 -18.56 -0.35
CA PRO A 146 2.29 -18.36 -0.16
C PRO A 146 1.63 -17.66 -1.36
N LYS A 147 0.31 -17.91 -1.53
CA LYS A 147 -0.52 -17.22 -2.52
C LYS A 147 -0.99 -15.82 -2.05
N VAL A 148 -0.95 -15.57 -0.76
CA VAL A 148 -1.40 -14.31 -0.16
C VAL A 148 -0.28 -13.73 0.68
N LEU A 149 -0.01 -12.45 0.50
CA LEU A 149 1.08 -11.71 1.17
C LEU A 149 0.53 -10.45 1.82
N LEU A 150 0.88 -10.28 3.10
CA LEU A 150 0.56 -9.09 3.88
C LEU A 150 1.84 -8.43 4.35
N PHE A 151 2.05 -7.17 3.99
CA PHE A 151 3.20 -6.38 4.41
C PHE A 151 2.75 -5.12 5.14
N ASP A 152 3.04 -5.04 6.45
CA ASP A 152 2.75 -3.85 7.25
C ASP A 152 3.97 -2.92 7.25
N GLU A 153 3.84 -1.76 6.60
CA GLU A 153 4.88 -0.72 6.47
C GLU A 153 6.26 -1.30 6.02
N PRO A 154 6.33 -2.08 4.91
CA PRO A 154 7.54 -2.84 4.56
C PRO A 154 8.73 -1.99 4.14
N VAL A 155 8.55 -0.72 3.79
CA VAL A 155 9.59 0.22 3.37
C VAL A 155 10.31 0.88 4.55
N ASN A 156 9.75 0.80 5.76
CA ASN A 156 10.31 1.47 6.92
C ASN A 156 11.72 0.96 7.24
N GLY A 157 12.68 1.91 7.28
CA GLY A 157 14.08 1.61 7.59
C GLY A 157 14.89 1.00 6.44
N LEU A 158 14.33 0.94 5.24
CA LEU A 158 15.08 0.64 4.03
C LEU A 158 15.72 1.92 3.46
N ASP A 159 16.86 1.76 2.83
CA ASP A 159 17.48 2.79 2.00
C ASP A 159 16.75 2.92 0.63
N PRO A 160 17.03 3.94 -0.18
CA PRO A 160 16.36 4.13 -1.46
C PRO A 160 16.45 2.92 -2.41
N GLU A 161 17.57 2.19 -2.39
CA GLU A 161 17.75 0.97 -3.18
C GLU A 161 16.86 -0.17 -2.65
N GLY A 162 16.78 -0.32 -1.33
CA GLY A 162 15.89 -1.27 -0.66
C GLY A 162 14.41 -0.98 -0.93
N ILE A 163 14.02 0.30 -0.95
CA ILE A 163 12.64 0.71 -1.30
C ILE A 163 12.32 0.33 -2.75
N LYS A 164 13.25 0.59 -3.68
CA LYS A 164 13.09 0.18 -5.08
C LYS A 164 12.95 -1.32 -5.21
N TRP A 165 13.84 -2.08 -4.56
CA TRP A 165 13.84 -3.54 -4.55
C TRP A 165 12.53 -4.13 -4.04
N ILE A 166 12.02 -3.69 -2.87
CA ILE A 166 10.77 -4.23 -2.31
C ILE A 166 9.55 -3.92 -3.19
N ARG A 167 9.54 -2.77 -3.85
CA ARG A 167 8.51 -2.37 -4.80
C ARG A 167 8.48 -3.30 -6.02
N GLU A 168 9.65 -3.56 -6.61
CA GLU A 168 9.81 -4.50 -7.73
C GLU A 168 9.41 -5.91 -7.31
N LEU A 169 9.81 -6.36 -6.12
CA LEU A 169 9.41 -7.65 -5.56
C LEU A 169 7.88 -7.77 -5.43
N MET A 170 7.20 -6.79 -4.84
CA MET A 170 5.73 -6.82 -4.68
C MET A 170 5.02 -6.90 -6.02
N ARG A 171 5.47 -6.15 -7.02
CA ARG A 171 4.93 -6.18 -8.38
C ARG A 171 5.18 -7.52 -9.08
N SER A 172 6.36 -8.10 -8.93
CA SER A 172 6.67 -9.42 -9.46
C SER A 172 5.76 -10.48 -8.87
N LEU A 173 5.59 -10.47 -7.54
CA LEU A 173 4.70 -11.40 -6.83
C LEU A 173 3.23 -11.25 -7.25
N ALA A 174 2.75 -10.04 -7.44
CA ALA A 174 1.41 -9.79 -7.99
C ALA A 174 1.30 -10.31 -9.44
N GLY A 175 2.32 -10.10 -10.26
CA GLY A 175 2.37 -10.61 -11.64
C GLY A 175 2.34 -12.15 -11.73
N GLU A 176 2.63 -12.87 -10.65
CA GLU A 176 2.45 -14.32 -10.50
C GLU A 176 1.04 -14.72 -10.01
N ASP A 177 0.06 -13.83 -10.14
CA ASP A 177 -1.32 -14.02 -9.66
C ASP A 177 -1.44 -14.20 -8.14
N ARG A 178 -0.48 -13.66 -7.36
CA ARG A 178 -0.57 -13.63 -5.90
C ARG A 178 -1.38 -12.42 -5.43
N THR A 179 -2.02 -12.57 -4.29
CA THR A 179 -2.71 -11.46 -3.60
C THR A 179 -1.70 -10.73 -2.74
N VAL A 180 -1.45 -9.46 -3.01
CA VAL A 180 -0.50 -8.64 -2.24
C VAL A 180 -1.24 -7.46 -1.60
N LEU A 181 -1.25 -7.44 -0.26
CA LEU A 181 -1.75 -6.33 0.55
C LEU A 181 -0.59 -5.66 1.27
N VAL A 182 -0.39 -4.38 1.00
CA VAL A 182 0.69 -3.59 1.61
C VAL A 182 0.14 -2.37 2.32
N SER A 183 0.46 -2.19 3.60
CA SER A 183 0.10 -0.95 4.30
C SER A 183 1.16 0.13 4.13
N SER A 184 0.70 1.37 4.09
CA SER A 184 1.54 2.56 4.24
C SER A 184 0.72 3.72 4.81
N HIS A 185 1.41 4.71 5.34
CA HIS A 185 0.86 6.01 5.68
C HIS A 185 1.28 7.09 4.67
N LEU A 186 2.11 6.76 3.67
CA LEU A 186 2.64 7.67 2.66
C LEU A 186 2.00 7.41 1.30
N MET A 187 1.27 8.42 0.80
CA MET A 187 0.61 8.34 -0.50
C MET A 187 1.62 8.22 -1.66
N SER A 188 2.74 8.94 -1.59
CA SER A 188 3.79 8.91 -2.61
C SER A 188 4.41 7.53 -2.84
N GLU A 189 4.49 6.71 -1.79
CA GLU A 189 4.94 5.31 -1.91
C GLU A 189 3.90 4.45 -2.61
N MET A 190 2.64 4.62 -2.23
CA MET A 190 1.53 3.86 -2.81
C MET A 190 1.30 4.21 -4.27
N ALA A 191 1.41 5.48 -4.64
CA ALA A 191 1.30 5.94 -6.03
C ALA A 191 2.30 5.25 -6.97
N GLN A 192 3.46 4.86 -6.45
CA GLN A 192 4.51 4.19 -7.22
C GLN A 192 4.48 2.66 -7.12
N THR A 193 3.66 2.08 -6.24
CA THR A 193 3.71 0.64 -5.93
C THR A 193 2.39 -0.06 -6.20
N ALA A 194 1.29 0.55 -5.77
CA ALA A 194 -0.03 -0.07 -5.79
C ALA A 194 -0.74 0.12 -7.14
N ASP A 195 -1.59 -0.85 -7.48
CA ASP A 195 -2.54 -0.79 -8.59
C ASP A 195 -3.91 -0.34 -8.10
N HIS A 196 -4.21 -0.60 -6.84
CA HIS A 196 -5.48 -0.34 -6.19
C HIS A 196 -5.28 0.14 -4.75
N LEU A 197 -6.14 1.02 -4.28
CA LEU A 197 -6.06 1.61 -2.94
C LEU A 197 -7.33 1.30 -2.13
N ILE A 198 -7.11 0.86 -0.91
CA ILE A 198 -8.09 0.85 0.17
C ILE A 198 -7.66 1.90 1.17
N VAL A 199 -8.41 2.98 1.29
CA VAL A 199 -8.11 4.08 2.22
C VAL A 199 -9.01 3.97 3.43
N ILE A 200 -8.40 3.98 4.62
CA ILE A 200 -9.15 3.94 5.88
C ILE A 200 -8.81 5.11 6.79
N GLY A 201 -9.77 5.51 7.62
CA GLY A 201 -9.58 6.50 8.67
C GLY A 201 -10.51 6.23 9.85
N ARG A 202 -9.98 6.32 11.07
CA ARG A 202 -10.71 6.01 12.32
C ARG A 202 -11.47 4.68 12.27
N GLY A 203 -10.83 3.66 11.67
CA GLY A 203 -11.37 2.32 11.57
C GLY A 203 -12.41 2.10 10.46
N LYS A 204 -12.76 3.12 9.67
CA LYS A 204 -13.77 3.06 8.61
C LYS A 204 -13.15 3.12 7.23
N LEU A 205 -13.82 2.51 6.25
CA LEU A 205 -13.48 2.65 4.84
C LEU A 205 -13.82 4.07 4.38
N ILE A 206 -12.85 4.73 3.76
CA ILE A 206 -13.01 6.05 3.15
C ILE A 206 -13.07 5.93 1.63
N ALA A 207 -12.19 5.12 1.02
CA ALA A 207 -12.17 4.89 -0.40
C ALA A 207 -11.70 3.46 -0.73
N ASP A 208 -12.26 2.92 -1.82
CA ASP A 208 -11.90 1.65 -2.45
C ASP A 208 -11.82 1.95 -3.96
N ILE A 209 -10.60 2.20 -4.49
CA ILE A 209 -10.41 2.88 -5.77
C ILE A 209 -9.13 2.44 -6.48
N GLY A 210 -9.16 2.35 -7.81
CA GLY A 210 -7.95 2.16 -8.60
C GLY A 210 -6.99 3.35 -8.51
N ILE A 211 -5.66 3.09 -8.44
CA ILE A 211 -4.66 4.16 -8.31
C ILE A 211 -4.76 5.18 -9.45
N GLY A 212 -4.97 4.73 -10.69
CA GLY A 212 -5.09 5.62 -11.84
C GLY A 212 -6.31 6.54 -11.76
N GLU A 213 -7.41 6.07 -11.18
CA GLU A 213 -8.60 6.87 -10.93
C GLU A 213 -8.35 7.87 -9.79
N PHE A 214 -7.73 7.44 -8.71
CA PHE A 214 -7.36 8.33 -7.60
C PHE A 214 -6.43 9.46 -8.06
N VAL A 215 -5.42 9.15 -8.88
CA VAL A 215 -4.51 10.14 -9.48
C VAL A 215 -5.29 11.15 -10.32
N ARG A 216 -6.20 10.68 -11.19
CA ARG A 216 -7.03 11.58 -12.03
C ARG A 216 -7.94 12.48 -11.19
N GLN A 217 -8.59 11.94 -10.17
CA GLN A 217 -9.47 12.73 -9.30
C GLN A 217 -8.71 13.75 -8.45
N GLY A 218 -7.47 13.42 -8.05
CA GLY A 218 -6.60 14.27 -7.24
C GLY A 218 -5.80 15.31 -8.02
N SER A 219 -5.68 15.15 -9.35
CA SER A 219 -4.89 16.08 -10.17
C SER A 219 -5.69 17.34 -10.50
N ASN A 220 -5.26 18.47 -9.92
CA ASN A 220 -5.70 19.80 -10.33
C ASN A 220 -4.51 20.52 -10.96
N VAL A 221 -4.67 20.99 -12.20
CA VAL A 221 -3.63 21.71 -12.92
C VAL A 221 -4.11 23.11 -13.22
N LEU A 222 -3.38 24.11 -12.77
CA LEU A 222 -3.59 25.50 -13.17
C LEU A 222 -3.05 25.70 -14.58
N VAL A 223 -3.90 26.18 -15.45
CA VAL A 223 -3.58 26.42 -16.87
C VAL A 223 -3.85 27.87 -17.19
N ARG A 224 -2.87 28.57 -17.78
CA ARG A 224 -3.05 29.85 -18.45
C ARG A 224 -2.61 29.70 -19.90
N ALA A 225 -3.40 30.21 -20.82
CA ALA A 225 -3.13 30.05 -22.24
C ALA A 225 -3.67 31.23 -23.04
N ASP A 226 -2.95 31.56 -24.12
CA ASP A 226 -3.44 32.48 -25.13
C ASP A 226 -4.39 31.72 -26.08
N GLY A 227 -5.69 32.01 -26.01
CA GLY A 227 -6.70 31.29 -26.82
C GLY A 227 -7.44 30.18 -26.07
N GLN A 228 -7.87 30.48 -24.88
CA GLN A 228 -8.62 29.59 -23.97
C GLN A 228 -9.86 29.00 -24.59
N ASP A 229 -10.59 29.76 -25.40
CA ASP A 229 -11.80 29.29 -26.10
C ASP A 229 -11.55 28.11 -27.04
N ARG A 230 -10.34 27.98 -27.56
CA ARG A 230 -9.90 26.86 -28.41
C ARG A 230 -9.41 25.67 -27.62
N LEU A 231 -8.84 25.93 -26.43
CA LEU A 231 -8.28 24.88 -25.57
C LEU A 231 -9.34 24.18 -24.76
N ALA A 232 -10.29 24.91 -24.17
CA ALA A 232 -11.30 24.36 -23.26
C ALA A 232 -12.12 23.18 -23.87
N PRO A 233 -12.65 23.26 -25.10
CA PRO A 233 -13.36 22.12 -25.69
C PRO A 233 -12.47 20.87 -25.83
N ARG A 234 -11.21 21.03 -26.17
CA ARG A 234 -10.24 19.93 -26.30
C ARG A 234 -9.95 19.22 -24.98
N LEU A 235 -9.85 20.00 -23.90
CA LEU A 235 -9.65 19.44 -22.56
C LEU A 235 -10.88 18.66 -22.09
N ILE A 236 -12.08 19.13 -22.40
CA ILE A 236 -13.33 18.43 -22.08
C ILE A 236 -13.45 17.13 -22.91
N GLU A 237 -13.13 17.17 -24.21
CA GLU A 237 -13.09 15.99 -25.08
C GLU A 237 -12.09 14.94 -24.57
N ALA A 238 -10.97 15.39 -24.01
CA ALA A 238 -9.96 14.51 -23.39
C ALA A 238 -10.38 13.95 -22.02
N GLY A 239 -11.55 14.30 -21.50
CA GLY A 239 -12.11 13.80 -20.24
C GLY A 239 -11.78 14.68 -19.03
N GLY A 240 -11.26 15.90 -19.25
CA GLY A 240 -11.03 16.89 -18.19
C GLY A 240 -12.30 17.66 -17.82
N SER A 241 -12.39 18.08 -16.56
CA SER A 241 -13.33 19.10 -16.13
C SER A 241 -12.60 20.42 -15.88
N ILE A 242 -13.25 21.54 -16.23
CA ILE A 242 -12.64 22.86 -16.19
C ILE A 242 -13.41 23.75 -15.24
N GLN A 243 -12.70 24.33 -14.30
CA GLN A 243 -13.22 25.40 -13.45
C GLN A 243 -12.48 26.70 -13.82
N GLN A 244 -13.23 27.72 -14.22
CA GLN A 244 -12.68 29.00 -14.62
C GLN A 244 -12.29 29.82 -13.39
N GLY A 245 -11.05 30.31 -13.34
CA GLY A 245 -10.55 31.22 -12.33
C GLY A 245 -10.98 32.65 -12.63
N THR A 246 -10.98 33.53 -11.62
CA THR A 246 -11.35 34.95 -11.73
C THR A 246 -10.31 35.80 -12.47
N ASP A 247 -9.11 35.27 -12.67
CA ASP A 247 -7.95 35.93 -13.27
C ASP A 247 -7.64 35.44 -14.69
N GLY A 248 -8.60 34.79 -15.34
CA GLY A 248 -8.43 34.24 -16.68
C GLY A 248 -7.60 32.96 -16.70
N SER A 249 -7.44 32.25 -15.59
CA SER A 249 -6.86 30.92 -15.53
C SER A 249 -7.93 29.83 -15.56
N PHE A 250 -7.54 28.58 -15.85
CA PHE A 250 -8.37 27.42 -15.62
C PHE A 250 -7.76 26.53 -14.54
N ILE A 251 -8.58 25.91 -13.73
CA ILE A 251 -8.22 24.73 -12.99
C ILE A 251 -8.78 23.53 -13.75
N VAL A 252 -7.91 22.68 -14.26
CA VAL A 252 -8.26 21.47 -14.99
C VAL A 252 -8.13 20.30 -14.07
N THR A 253 -9.21 19.55 -13.86
CA THR A 253 -9.25 18.31 -13.06
C THR A 253 -9.44 17.12 -13.98
N GLY A 254 -8.81 15.99 -13.66
CA GLY A 254 -8.97 14.74 -14.41
C GLY A 254 -7.96 14.51 -15.54
N LEU A 255 -7.09 15.49 -15.82
CA LEU A 255 -6.00 15.38 -16.79
C LEU A 255 -4.65 15.68 -16.16
N GLU A 256 -3.63 14.97 -16.60
CA GLU A 256 -2.25 15.27 -16.24
C GLU A 256 -1.71 16.46 -17.05
N ALA A 257 -0.70 17.17 -16.51
CA ALA A 257 -0.06 18.30 -17.19
C ALA A 257 0.42 17.94 -18.61
N ARG A 258 0.91 16.71 -18.82
CA ARG A 258 1.34 16.22 -20.14
C ARG A 258 0.17 16.16 -21.13
N GLN A 259 -0.96 15.61 -20.73
CA GLN A 259 -2.16 15.50 -21.58
C GLN A 259 -2.72 16.89 -21.95
N ILE A 260 -2.67 17.82 -20.98
CA ILE A 260 -3.04 19.22 -21.20
C ILE A 260 -2.09 19.88 -22.22
N GLY A 261 -0.78 19.62 -22.10
CA GLY A 261 0.22 20.11 -23.05
C GLY A 261 0.00 19.56 -24.47
N GLU A 262 -0.29 18.28 -24.59
CA GLU A 262 -0.60 17.63 -25.88
C GLU A 262 -1.89 18.22 -26.50
N ALA A 263 -2.94 18.45 -25.70
CA ALA A 263 -4.17 19.10 -26.15
C ALA A 263 -3.95 20.56 -26.60
N ALA A 264 -3.12 21.31 -25.88
CA ALA A 264 -2.77 22.68 -26.25
C ALA A 264 -1.97 22.73 -27.56
N LEU A 265 -1.03 21.82 -27.76
CA LEU A 265 -0.29 21.69 -29.01
C LEU A 265 -1.23 21.38 -30.18
N ALA A 266 -2.15 20.43 -30.01
CA ALA A 266 -3.14 20.05 -31.02
C ALA A 266 -4.12 21.21 -31.35
N ALA A 267 -4.41 22.08 -30.40
CA ALA A 267 -5.25 23.25 -30.55
C ALA A 267 -4.50 24.47 -31.15
N GLY A 268 -3.18 24.40 -31.29
CA GLY A 268 -2.35 25.51 -31.69
C GLY A 268 -2.38 26.67 -30.68
N VAL A 269 -2.42 26.33 -29.39
CA VAL A 269 -2.54 27.28 -28.28
C VAL A 269 -1.23 27.32 -27.49
N VAL A 270 -0.76 28.55 -27.19
CA VAL A 270 0.43 28.74 -26.36
C VAL A 270 0.03 28.73 -24.90
N LEU A 271 0.66 27.82 -24.13
CA LEU A 271 0.54 27.80 -22.67
C LEU A 271 1.50 28.84 -22.08
N THR A 272 0.98 29.71 -21.24
CA THR A 272 1.78 30.67 -20.46
C THR A 272 2.01 30.17 -19.03
N GLU A 273 1.15 29.26 -18.54
CA GLU A 273 1.34 28.59 -17.27
C GLU A 273 0.71 27.20 -17.31
N LEU A 274 1.43 26.21 -16.76
CA LEU A 274 0.98 24.83 -16.60
C LEU A 274 1.53 24.30 -15.27
N THR A 275 0.78 24.53 -14.19
CA THR A 275 1.27 24.27 -12.84
C THR A 275 0.33 23.29 -12.11
N PRO A 276 0.80 22.07 -11.75
CA PRO A 276 0.03 21.19 -10.86
C PRO A 276 -0.26 21.90 -9.53
N GLN A 277 -1.55 22.06 -9.19
CA GLN A 277 -2.00 22.78 -7.99
C GLN A 277 -2.14 21.88 -6.78
N ARG A 278 -2.40 20.59 -6.98
CA ARG A 278 -2.52 19.60 -5.91
C ARG A 278 -1.55 18.46 -6.13
N SER A 279 -0.84 18.09 -5.07
CA SER A 279 -0.12 16.81 -5.03
C SER A 279 -1.09 15.68 -4.64
N LEU A 280 -0.70 14.43 -4.94
CA LEU A 280 -1.45 13.25 -4.49
C LEU A 280 -1.54 13.20 -2.96
N GLU A 281 -0.50 13.69 -2.27
CA GLU A 281 -0.48 13.84 -0.82
C GLU A 281 -1.56 14.81 -0.33
N GLN A 282 -1.75 15.93 -1.03
CA GLN A 282 -2.80 16.89 -0.67
C GLN A 282 -4.19 16.31 -0.89
N ALA A 283 -4.41 15.61 -2.01
CA ALA A 283 -5.68 14.91 -2.26
C ALA A 283 -5.97 13.85 -1.19
N TYR A 284 -4.95 13.12 -0.76
CA TYR A 284 -5.06 12.16 0.33
C TYR A 284 -5.34 12.84 1.68
N MET A 285 -4.65 13.94 2.00
CA MET A 285 -4.87 14.72 3.23
C MET A 285 -6.30 15.26 3.29
N ASP A 286 -6.82 15.79 2.19
CA ASP A 286 -8.20 16.30 2.13
C ASP A 286 -9.21 15.17 2.34
N LEU A 287 -8.96 14.01 1.73
CA LEU A 287 -9.81 12.82 1.88
C LEU A 287 -9.82 12.28 3.32
N THR A 288 -8.69 12.38 4.03
CA THR A 288 -8.52 11.84 5.39
C THR A 288 -8.61 12.90 6.50
N ARG A 289 -8.86 14.17 6.17
CA ARG A 289 -8.81 15.31 7.08
C ARG A 289 -9.63 15.11 8.35
N ASP A 290 -10.86 14.64 8.20
CA ASP A 290 -11.77 14.40 9.34
C ASP A 290 -11.46 13.11 10.10
N SER A 291 -10.46 12.35 9.63
CA SER A 291 -10.11 11.01 10.12
C SER A 291 -8.78 10.98 10.89
N VAL A 292 -8.08 12.11 11.04
CA VAL A 292 -6.85 12.22 11.83
C VAL A 292 -7.19 12.34 13.32
N GLU A 293 -6.60 11.48 14.15
CA GLU A 293 -6.90 11.40 15.59
C GLU A 293 -6.21 12.51 16.40
N PHE A 294 -5.08 13.04 15.91
CA PHE A 294 -4.27 14.06 16.58
C PHE A 294 -3.99 15.21 15.62
N HIS A 295 -4.62 16.36 15.86
CA HIS A 295 -4.24 17.60 15.17
C HIS A 295 -3.20 18.34 16.03
N ALA A 296 -1.99 18.53 15.51
CA ALA A 296 -1.09 19.54 16.06
C ALA A 296 -1.66 20.92 15.67
N SER A 297 -2.18 21.67 16.63
CA SER A 297 -2.44 23.10 16.43
C SER A 297 -1.09 23.81 16.42
N VAL A 298 -0.71 24.33 15.26
CA VAL A 298 0.37 25.32 15.16
C VAL A 298 -0.20 26.60 15.74
N ALA A 299 0.32 27.00 16.91
CA ALA A 299 0.03 28.28 17.54
C ALA A 299 0.72 29.42 16.81
#